data_e4b74b80bd0ef96261bff44a4383f957
#
_entry.id   e4b74b80bd0ef96261bff44a4383f957
#
_cell.length_a   1.000
_cell.length_b   1.000
_cell.length_c   1.000
_cell.angle_alpha   90.00
_cell.angle_beta   90.00
_cell.angle_gamma   90.00
#
_symmetry.space_group_name_H-M   'P 1'
#
loop_
_entity.id
_entity.type
_entity.pdbx_description
1 polymer ?
#
loop_
_entity_poly.entity_id
_entity_poly.type
_entity_poly.pdbx_seq_one_letter_code
_entity_poly.pdbx_strand_id
1 'polypeptide(L)'
;MSETITYRTGDATAPHGDGPRVIAHVCNDAGRWGRGIVVDISRRWPQPEAAFRQWYQGRAENDFGLGALQLVQVEPELWVANMVGQHGVRSRRAPGAPAPVRYEAIGQALLRLGDEALRLGASVHMPRIGCGLAEGRWEVVEPLIREQLTDRGVPVTVYDLAGE
;
A
#
# COMPACT_ATOMS: atom_id res chain seq x y z
N MET A 1 0.74 -19.07 -15.26
CA MET A 1 1.46 -19.62 -14.11
C MET A 1 1.59 -18.56 -13.04
N SER A 2 1.16 -18.86 -11.82
CA SER A 2 1.28 -17.93 -10.70
C SER A 2 2.74 -17.77 -10.28
N GLU A 3 3.10 -16.56 -9.86
CA GLU A 3 4.37 -16.34 -9.20
C GLU A 3 4.18 -16.45 -7.70
N THR A 4 5.26 -16.75 -6.97
CA THR A 4 5.23 -16.76 -5.51
C THR A 4 5.64 -15.38 -4.99
N ILE A 5 5.13 -15.04 -3.81
CA ILE A 5 5.58 -13.83 -3.12
C ILE A 5 7.02 -14.06 -2.64
N THR A 6 7.89 -13.10 -2.92
CA THR A 6 9.27 -13.10 -2.42
C THR A 6 9.32 -12.32 -1.12
N TYR A 7 9.98 -12.90 -0.11
CA TYR A 7 10.19 -12.24 1.18
C TYR A 7 11.65 -11.86 1.32
N ARG A 8 11.93 -10.63 1.76
CA ARG A 8 13.28 -10.12 1.96
C ARG A 8 13.37 -9.35 3.27
N THR A 9 14.55 -9.34 3.87
CA THR A 9 14.89 -8.36 4.90
C THR A 9 15.37 -7.11 4.18
N GLY A 10 14.79 -5.96 4.51
CA GLY A 10 15.16 -4.70 3.86
C GLY A 10 14.09 -3.63 4.04
N ASP A 11 14.22 -2.57 3.25
CA ASP A 11 13.36 -1.40 3.30
C ASP A 11 12.56 -1.33 1.99
N ALA A 12 11.23 -1.41 2.09
CA ALA A 12 10.37 -1.33 0.91
C ALA A 12 10.48 0.01 0.17
N THR A 13 10.93 1.07 0.85
CA THR A 13 11.15 2.37 0.19
C THR A 13 12.46 2.44 -0.58
N ALA A 14 13.27 1.39 -0.52
CA ALA A 14 14.45 1.21 -1.34
C ALA A 14 14.33 -0.14 -2.07
N PRO A 15 13.36 -0.28 -2.99
CA PRO A 15 12.99 -1.57 -3.54
C PRO A 15 14.11 -2.18 -4.38
N HIS A 16 14.27 -3.49 -4.20
CA HIS A 16 15.27 -4.27 -4.91
C HIS A 16 14.91 -4.44 -6.39
N GLY A 17 15.92 -4.55 -7.24
CA GLY A 17 15.72 -4.85 -8.65
C GLY A 17 15.73 -3.61 -9.53
N ASP A 18 15.47 -3.84 -10.80
CA ASP A 18 15.49 -2.81 -11.84
C ASP A 18 14.14 -2.75 -12.55
N GLY A 19 14.02 -1.78 -13.45
CA GLY A 19 12.82 -1.59 -14.26
C GLY A 19 11.69 -0.93 -13.49
N PRO A 20 10.49 -0.92 -14.06
CA PRO A 20 9.34 -0.30 -13.39
C PRO A 20 8.99 -0.99 -12.08
N ARG A 21 8.86 -0.22 -11.01
CA ARG A 21 8.57 -0.73 -9.65
C ARG A 21 7.56 0.18 -8.97
N VAL A 22 6.66 -0.44 -8.22
CA VAL A 22 5.67 0.28 -7.42
C VAL A 22 5.86 -0.07 -5.95
N ILE A 23 5.99 0.94 -5.10
CA ILE A 23 5.99 0.78 -3.64
C ILE A 23 4.55 0.92 -3.18
N ALA A 24 3.99 -0.12 -2.56
CA ALA A 24 2.60 -0.12 -2.12
C ALA A 24 2.49 -0.06 -0.61
N HIS A 25 1.57 0.77 -0.11
CA HIS A 25 1.29 0.84 1.31
C HIS A 25 -0.19 1.15 1.55
N VAL A 26 -0.64 0.93 2.79
CA VAL A 26 -2.04 1.13 3.18
C VAL A 26 -2.19 2.46 3.90
N CYS A 27 -3.11 3.27 3.41
CA CYS A 27 -3.50 4.55 4.00
C CYS A 27 -4.86 4.42 4.70
N ASN A 28 -5.17 5.40 5.55
CA ASN A 28 -6.47 5.52 6.19
C ASN A 28 -7.42 6.43 5.39
N ASP A 29 -8.71 6.35 5.72
CA ASP A 29 -9.73 7.17 5.09
C ASP A 29 -9.97 8.50 5.81
N ALA A 30 -9.17 8.80 6.84
CA ALA A 30 -9.27 10.05 7.62
C ALA A 30 -8.31 11.13 7.13
N GLY A 31 -7.56 10.88 6.07
CA GLY A 31 -6.64 11.86 5.50
C GLY A 31 -5.38 12.11 6.32
N ARG A 32 -5.00 11.16 7.18
CA ARG A 32 -3.83 11.28 8.05
C ARG A 32 -2.61 10.65 7.42
N TRP A 33 -1.46 11.30 7.59
CA TRP A 33 -0.16 10.83 7.06
C TRP A 33 0.85 10.95 8.20
N GLY A 34 0.80 10.04 9.17
CA GLY A 34 1.50 10.28 10.41
C GLY A 34 2.62 9.32 10.79
N ARG A 35 2.40 8.02 10.71
CA ARG A 35 3.28 7.01 11.30
C ARG A 35 3.55 5.86 10.35
N GLY A 36 4.60 5.09 10.67
CA GLY A 36 4.98 3.91 9.92
C GLY A 36 5.73 4.24 8.65
N ILE A 37 5.48 3.48 7.60
CA ILE A 37 6.21 3.61 6.33
C ILE A 37 6.08 5.00 5.70
N VAL A 38 4.98 5.73 5.99
CA VAL A 38 4.78 7.07 5.43
C VAL A 38 5.91 8.03 5.81
N VAL A 39 6.51 7.86 6.99
CA VAL A 39 7.65 8.68 7.43
C VAL A 39 8.86 8.43 6.51
N ASP A 40 9.13 7.18 6.18
CA ASP A 40 10.25 6.82 5.31
C ASP A 40 9.99 7.26 3.87
N ILE A 41 8.75 7.14 3.40
CA ILE A 41 8.36 7.63 2.08
C ILE A 41 8.60 9.14 1.99
N SER A 42 8.14 9.91 2.99
CA SER A 42 8.29 11.37 2.98
C SER A 42 9.73 11.84 3.10
N ARG A 43 10.60 11.04 3.74
CA ARG A 43 12.04 11.35 3.79
C ARG A 43 12.68 11.29 2.41
N ARG A 44 12.15 10.47 1.51
CA ARG A 44 12.70 10.29 0.17
C ARG A 44 12.01 11.16 -0.86
N TRP A 45 10.69 11.30 -0.77
CA TRP A 45 9.90 12.02 -1.79
C TRP A 45 8.76 12.77 -1.12
N PRO A 46 8.58 14.07 -1.47
CA PRO A 46 7.44 14.84 -0.95
C PRO A 46 6.13 14.57 -1.69
N GLN A 47 6.19 14.02 -2.91
CA GLN A 47 5.01 13.92 -3.76
C GLN A 47 3.91 12.99 -3.21
N PRO A 48 4.21 11.80 -2.66
CA PRO A 48 3.13 10.92 -2.16
C PRO A 48 2.28 11.55 -1.07
N GLU A 49 2.90 12.22 -0.11
CA GLU A 49 2.15 12.91 0.95
C GLU A 49 1.32 14.05 0.39
N ALA A 50 1.91 14.89 -0.44
CA ALA A 50 1.21 16.03 -1.04
C ALA A 50 0.01 15.56 -1.88
N ALA A 51 0.20 14.53 -2.69
CA ALA A 51 -0.86 13.97 -3.51
C ALA A 51 -1.98 13.35 -2.66
N PHE A 52 -1.62 12.64 -1.61
CA PHE A 52 -2.60 12.04 -0.69
C PHE A 52 -3.46 13.11 -0.01
N ARG A 53 -2.84 14.18 0.48
CA ARG A 53 -3.57 15.26 1.14
C ARG A 53 -4.52 15.98 0.20
N GLN A 54 -4.09 16.24 -1.04
CA GLN A 54 -4.95 16.85 -2.05
C GLN A 54 -6.12 15.93 -2.41
N TRP A 55 -5.86 14.65 -2.54
CA TRP A 55 -6.88 13.64 -2.85
C TRP A 55 -7.95 13.61 -1.77
N TYR A 56 -7.52 13.60 -0.51
CA TYR A 56 -8.44 13.66 0.63
C TYR A 56 -9.24 14.97 0.68
N GLN A 57 -8.56 16.11 0.47
CA GLN A 57 -9.23 17.41 0.51
C GLN A 57 -10.33 17.53 -0.56
N GLY A 58 -10.11 16.97 -1.73
CA GLY A 58 -11.07 16.98 -2.84
C GLY A 58 -12.03 15.81 -2.86
N ARG A 59 -12.15 15.05 -1.78
CA ARG A 59 -12.87 13.77 -1.77
C ARG A 59 -14.34 13.85 -2.12
N ALA A 60 -14.94 15.01 -1.98
CA ALA A 60 -16.34 15.20 -2.38
C ALA A 60 -16.53 15.09 -3.90
N GLU A 61 -15.45 15.25 -4.67
CA GLU A 61 -15.50 15.30 -6.13
C GLU A 61 -14.53 14.35 -6.82
N ASN A 62 -13.94 13.41 -6.06
CA ASN A 62 -13.02 12.42 -6.63
C ASN A 62 -13.33 11.02 -6.07
N ASP A 63 -12.46 10.07 -6.36
CA ASP A 63 -12.66 8.67 -6.00
C ASP A 63 -12.10 8.29 -4.62
N PHE A 64 -11.64 9.26 -3.81
CA PHE A 64 -11.07 8.96 -2.49
C PHE A 64 -12.06 8.20 -1.62
N GLY A 65 -11.62 7.11 -1.01
CA GLY A 65 -12.42 6.32 -0.09
C GLY A 65 -11.85 4.92 0.05
N LEU A 66 -12.44 4.13 0.94
CA LEU A 66 -12.01 2.75 1.16
C LEU A 66 -12.02 1.95 -0.16
N GLY A 67 -10.92 1.28 -0.44
CA GLY A 67 -10.74 0.50 -1.66
C GLY A 67 -10.15 1.25 -2.83
N ALA A 68 -9.96 2.56 -2.70
CA ALA A 68 -9.39 3.38 -3.77
C ALA A 68 -7.87 3.30 -3.80
N LEU A 69 -7.32 3.56 -4.97
CA LEU A 69 -5.88 3.58 -5.24
C LEU A 69 -5.49 4.90 -5.87
N GLN A 70 -4.40 5.50 -5.37
CA GLN A 70 -3.73 6.62 -6.00
C GLN A 70 -2.31 6.22 -6.34
N LEU A 71 -1.91 6.38 -7.60
CA LEU A 71 -0.57 6.05 -8.06
C LEU A 71 0.19 7.34 -8.30
N VAL A 72 1.33 7.50 -7.60
CA VAL A 72 2.14 8.74 -7.63
C VAL A 72 3.53 8.42 -8.12
N GLN A 73 3.92 8.97 -9.29
CA GLN A 73 5.26 8.77 -9.80
C GLN A 73 6.26 9.63 -9.03
N VAL A 74 7.33 9.01 -8.55
CA VAL A 74 8.37 9.69 -7.76
C VAL A 74 9.72 9.73 -8.46
N GLU A 75 9.99 8.78 -9.37
CA GLU A 75 11.19 8.71 -10.22
C GLU A 75 10.78 8.13 -11.57
N PRO A 76 11.61 8.17 -12.59
CA PRO A 76 11.21 7.74 -13.96
C PRO A 76 10.58 6.35 -14.04
N GLU A 77 11.05 5.39 -13.24
CA GLU A 77 10.51 4.04 -13.23
C GLU A 77 10.05 3.61 -11.83
N LEU A 78 9.64 4.56 -11.01
CA LEU A 78 9.26 4.28 -9.64
C LEU A 78 8.00 5.07 -9.26
N TRP A 79 7.01 4.35 -8.74
CA TRP A 79 5.74 4.91 -8.27
C TRP A 79 5.49 4.51 -6.83
N VAL A 80 4.72 5.32 -6.12
CA VAL A 80 4.16 4.97 -4.81
C VAL A 80 2.65 4.82 -4.96
N ALA A 81 2.12 3.71 -4.48
CA ALA A 81 0.69 3.43 -4.50
C ALA A 81 0.12 3.71 -3.12
N ASN A 82 -0.69 4.75 -3.02
CA ASN A 82 -1.46 5.08 -1.82
C ASN A 82 -2.78 4.32 -1.90
N MET A 83 -2.94 3.27 -1.08
CA MET A 83 -4.14 2.43 -1.07
C MET A 83 -4.95 2.70 0.19
N VAL A 84 -6.21 3.06 0.05
CA VAL A 84 -7.06 3.34 1.22
C VAL A 84 -7.68 2.02 1.69
N GLY A 85 -7.08 1.43 2.72
CA GLY A 85 -7.46 0.12 3.22
C GLY A 85 -7.73 0.08 4.73
N GLN A 86 -7.82 1.25 5.37
CA GLN A 86 -7.97 1.38 6.81
C GLN A 86 -9.01 2.44 7.13
N HIS A 87 -9.90 2.14 8.07
CA HIS A 87 -10.91 3.10 8.52
C HIS A 87 -10.40 3.83 9.76
N GLY A 88 -10.26 5.15 9.65
CA GLY A 88 -9.76 5.97 10.74
C GLY A 88 -8.31 5.65 11.08
N VAL A 89 -7.89 6.04 12.27
CA VAL A 89 -6.55 5.79 12.80
C VAL A 89 -6.67 5.19 14.20
N ARG A 90 -5.72 4.31 14.54
CA ARG A 90 -5.73 3.57 15.80
C ARG A 90 -5.88 4.48 17.03
N SER A 91 -5.16 5.59 17.06
CA SER A 91 -5.12 6.50 18.21
C SER A 91 -6.42 7.29 18.40
N ARG A 92 -7.36 7.22 17.45
CA ARG A 92 -8.59 8.00 17.48
C ARG A 92 -9.84 7.14 17.53
N ARG A 93 -9.70 5.81 17.57
CA ARG A 93 -10.87 4.95 17.63
C ARG A 93 -11.43 4.91 19.07
N ALA A 94 -12.74 4.74 19.16
CA ALA A 94 -13.41 4.58 20.46
C ALA A 94 -13.04 3.25 21.11
N PRO A 95 -13.06 3.16 22.45
CA PRO A 95 -12.87 1.88 23.13
C PRO A 95 -13.86 0.83 22.61
N GLY A 96 -13.35 -0.38 22.31
CA GLY A 96 -14.19 -1.47 21.80
C GLY A 96 -14.52 -1.41 20.33
N ALA A 97 -14.06 -0.36 19.61
CA ALA A 97 -14.25 -0.28 18.16
C ALA A 97 -13.44 -1.37 17.45
N PRO A 98 -13.88 -1.81 16.25
CA PRO A 98 -13.09 -2.76 15.46
C PRO A 98 -11.72 -2.21 15.11
N ALA A 99 -10.75 -3.10 14.81
CA ALA A 99 -9.45 -2.70 14.32
C ALA A 99 -9.60 -1.82 13.07
N PRO A 100 -8.66 -0.90 12.81
CA PRO A 100 -8.76 -0.01 11.65
C PRO A 100 -8.72 -0.72 10.29
N VAL A 101 -8.07 -1.86 10.19
CA VAL A 101 -7.93 -2.59 8.91
C VAL A 101 -9.28 -2.94 8.30
N ARG A 102 -9.38 -2.80 6.98
CA ARG A 102 -10.56 -3.21 6.20
C ARG A 102 -10.10 -4.12 5.06
N TYR A 103 -10.22 -5.42 5.27
CA TYR A 103 -9.69 -6.42 4.32
C TYR A 103 -10.35 -6.32 2.95
N GLU A 104 -11.64 -6.09 2.90
CA GLU A 104 -12.35 -5.92 1.62
C GLU A 104 -11.80 -4.72 0.85
N ALA A 105 -11.54 -3.62 1.54
CA ALA A 105 -10.97 -2.42 0.92
C ALA A 105 -9.53 -2.68 0.42
N ILE A 106 -8.74 -3.41 1.19
CA ILE A 106 -7.39 -3.81 0.76
C ILE A 106 -7.48 -4.65 -0.53
N GLY A 107 -8.40 -5.63 -0.57
CA GLY A 107 -8.59 -6.45 -1.76
C GLY A 107 -8.99 -5.63 -2.98
N GLN A 108 -9.88 -4.67 -2.83
CA GLN A 108 -10.30 -3.78 -3.90
C GLN A 108 -9.14 -2.90 -4.40
N ALA A 109 -8.36 -2.33 -3.48
CA ALA A 109 -7.21 -1.51 -3.85
C ALA A 109 -6.13 -2.36 -4.55
N LEU A 110 -5.90 -3.58 -4.07
CA LEU A 110 -4.95 -4.51 -4.70
C LEU A 110 -5.39 -4.92 -6.11
N LEU A 111 -6.69 -5.08 -6.35
CA LEU A 111 -7.22 -5.34 -7.69
C LEU A 111 -6.82 -4.20 -8.63
N ARG A 112 -7.04 -2.97 -8.22
CA ARG A 112 -6.67 -1.79 -9.00
C ARG A 112 -5.16 -1.68 -9.19
N LEU A 113 -4.40 -1.99 -8.14
CA LEU A 113 -2.94 -2.00 -8.23
C LEU A 113 -2.45 -3.03 -9.23
N GLY A 114 -3.05 -4.22 -9.25
CA GLY A 114 -2.73 -5.25 -10.23
C GLY A 114 -2.94 -4.77 -11.66
N ASP A 115 -4.06 -4.09 -11.92
CA ASP A 115 -4.33 -3.51 -13.25
C ASP A 115 -3.23 -2.52 -13.65
N GLU A 116 -2.84 -1.64 -12.73
CA GLU A 116 -1.80 -0.64 -13.00
C GLU A 116 -0.41 -1.28 -13.16
N ALA A 117 -0.07 -2.24 -12.32
CA ALA A 117 1.22 -2.93 -12.43
C ALA A 117 1.35 -3.68 -13.75
N LEU A 118 0.28 -4.32 -14.20
CA LEU A 118 0.27 -5.00 -15.52
C LEU A 118 0.44 -3.98 -16.64
N ARG A 119 -0.25 -2.85 -16.57
CA ARG A 119 -0.12 -1.78 -17.56
C ARG A 119 1.30 -1.23 -17.64
N LEU A 120 1.95 -1.07 -16.49
CA LEU A 120 3.30 -0.52 -16.40
C LEU A 120 4.40 -1.57 -16.63
N GLY A 121 4.06 -2.85 -16.61
CA GLY A 121 5.06 -3.91 -16.58
C GLY A 121 5.89 -3.87 -15.29
N ALA A 122 5.28 -3.50 -14.17
CA ALA A 122 5.98 -3.21 -12.93
C ALA A 122 5.92 -4.38 -11.95
N SER A 123 6.97 -4.48 -11.13
CA SER A 123 6.94 -5.28 -9.91
C SER A 123 6.40 -4.43 -8.76
N VAL A 124 5.85 -5.10 -7.74
CA VAL A 124 5.26 -4.45 -6.58
C VAL A 124 6.06 -4.79 -5.33
N HIS A 125 6.34 -3.78 -4.52
CA HIS A 125 7.18 -3.87 -3.33
C HIS A 125 6.42 -3.28 -2.15
N MET A 126 6.39 -3.99 -1.03
CA MET A 126 5.57 -3.57 0.10
C MET A 126 6.10 -4.09 1.42
N PRO A 127 5.84 -3.40 2.53
CA PRO A 127 5.95 -4.01 3.85
C PRO A 127 4.78 -4.98 4.04
N ARG A 128 4.62 -5.57 5.23
CA ARG A 128 3.42 -6.34 5.55
C ARG A 128 2.24 -5.39 5.71
N ILE A 129 1.64 -5.04 4.59
CA ILE A 129 0.59 -4.02 4.53
C ILE A 129 -0.59 -4.36 5.44
N GLY A 130 -1.14 -3.33 6.09
CA GLY A 130 -2.32 -3.47 6.94
C GLY A 130 -2.08 -4.16 8.27
N CYS A 131 -0.87 -4.62 8.57
CA CYS A 131 -0.59 -5.47 9.74
C CYS A 131 0.08 -4.75 10.91
N GLY A 132 0.52 -3.50 10.71
CA GLY A 132 1.09 -2.69 11.79
C GLY A 132 0.01 -1.95 12.57
N LEU A 133 -0.02 -0.63 12.43
CA LEU A 133 -0.98 0.21 13.15
C LEU A 133 -2.45 -0.08 12.80
N ALA A 134 -2.72 -0.66 11.62
CA ALA A 134 -4.08 -1.05 11.23
C ALA A 134 -4.53 -2.35 11.90
N GLU A 135 -3.63 -3.08 12.55
CA GLU A 135 -3.90 -4.30 13.33
C GLU A 135 -4.42 -5.48 12.50
N GLY A 136 -4.04 -5.53 11.22
CA GLY A 136 -4.41 -6.63 10.35
C GLY A 136 -3.60 -7.89 10.62
N ARG A 137 -4.13 -9.02 10.14
CA ARG A 137 -3.49 -10.33 10.25
C ARG A 137 -2.92 -10.73 8.89
N TRP A 138 -1.64 -11.07 8.87
CA TRP A 138 -0.96 -11.40 7.63
C TRP A 138 -1.57 -12.61 6.91
N GLU A 139 -2.04 -13.60 7.68
CA GLU A 139 -2.69 -14.78 7.09
C GLU A 139 -4.01 -14.44 6.37
N VAL A 140 -4.57 -13.26 6.58
CA VAL A 140 -5.74 -12.76 5.83
C VAL A 140 -5.30 -11.90 4.65
N VAL A 141 -4.27 -11.09 4.82
CA VAL A 141 -3.80 -10.16 3.78
C VAL A 141 -3.03 -10.88 2.67
N GLU A 142 -2.18 -11.84 3.03
CA GLU A 142 -1.34 -12.52 2.04
C GLU A 142 -2.15 -13.18 0.91
N PRO A 143 -3.26 -13.91 1.19
CA PRO A 143 -4.07 -14.46 0.10
C PRO A 143 -4.65 -13.41 -0.85
N LEU A 144 -4.97 -12.21 -0.33
CA LEU A 144 -5.46 -11.10 -1.17
C LEU A 144 -4.37 -10.63 -2.14
N ILE A 145 -3.13 -10.56 -1.65
CA ILE A 145 -1.99 -10.19 -2.48
C ILE A 145 -1.77 -11.24 -3.58
N ARG A 146 -1.83 -12.52 -3.23
CA ARG A 146 -1.69 -13.58 -4.22
C ARG A 146 -2.78 -13.52 -5.28
N GLU A 147 -4.04 -13.40 -4.85
CA GLU A 147 -5.17 -13.37 -5.77
C GLU A 147 -5.09 -12.20 -6.74
N GLN A 148 -4.75 -11.02 -6.25
CA GLN A 148 -4.82 -9.81 -7.06
C GLN A 148 -3.51 -9.45 -7.77
N LEU A 149 -2.38 -9.99 -7.35
CA LEU A 149 -1.07 -9.66 -7.91
C LEU A 149 -0.34 -10.90 -8.45
N THR A 150 0.16 -11.78 -7.60
CA THR A 150 1.03 -12.87 -8.07
C THR A 150 0.30 -13.87 -8.96
N ASP A 151 -0.95 -14.20 -8.68
CA ASP A 151 -1.73 -15.10 -9.54
C ASP A 151 -2.02 -14.48 -10.91
N ARG A 152 -1.91 -13.17 -11.03
CA ARG A 152 -2.07 -12.45 -12.29
C ARG A 152 -0.74 -12.20 -13.00
N GLY A 153 0.36 -12.72 -12.47
CA GLY A 153 1.70 -12.58 -13.05
C GLY A 153 2.45 -11.33 -12.65
N VAL A 154 1.99 -10.59 -11.63
CA VAL A 154 2.68 -9.41 -11.10
C VAL A 154 3.68 -9.85 -10.04
N PRO A 155 4.98 -9.62 -10.22
CA PRO A 155 5.98 -9.97 -9.20
C PRO A 155 5.80 -9.12 -7.94
N VAL A 156 5.84 -9.77 -6.77
CA VAL A 156 5.70 -9.08 -5.48
C VAL A 156 6.84 -9.44 -4.55
N THR A 157 7.43 -8.43 -3.92
CA THR A 157 8.39 -8.59 -2.83
C THR A 157 7.82 -7.93 -1.57
N VAL A 158 7.81 -8.70 -0.49
CA VAL A 158 7.42 -8.21 0.84
C VAL A 158 8.69 -8.04 1.66
N TYR A 159 8.85 -6.88 2.30
CA TYR A 159 10.05 -6.51 3.04
C TYR A 159 9.77 -6.50 4.54
N ASP A 160 10.59 -7.24 5.28
CA ASP A 160 10.64 -7.15 6.74
C ASP A 160 11.87 -6.36 7.12
N LEU A 161 11.73 -5.43 8.06
CA LEU A 161 12.87 -4.62 8.52
C LEU A 161 13.85 -5.49 9.31
N ALA A 162 15.13 -5.14 9.24
CA ALA A 162 16.16 -5.83 10.02
C ALA A 162 15.85 -5.71 11.52
N GLY A 163 15.93 -6.84 12.24
CA GLY A 163 15.66 -6.86 13.68
C GLY A 163 14.21 -7.14 14.07
N GLU A 164 13.33 -7.37 13.12
CA GLU A 164 11.95 -7.78 13.37
C GLU A 164 11.81 -9.30 13.44
#